data_83ca25c09beda5e8cbbd1351da1a7ad8
#
_entry.id   83ca25c09beda5e8cbbd1351da1a7ad8
#
_cell.length_a   1.000
_cell.length_b   1.000
_cell.length_c   1.000
_cell.angle_alpha   90.00
_cell.angle_beta   90.00
_cell.angle_gamma   90.00
#
_symmetry.space_group_name_H-M   'P 1'
#
loop_
_entity.id
_entity.type
_entity.pdbx_description
1 polymer ?
#
loop_
_entity_poly.entity_id
_entity_poly.type
_entity_poly.pdbx_seq_one_letter_code
_entity_poly.pdbx_strand_id
1 'polypeptide(L)'
;TTEEHRVSLMKAPKAVGDVSYRDTAAIDQEIARLKAQLPERKLVEAFMTAPSPGIIAAAMQNDHYPNIESYIDALATALSVEYHAIVDAGLLLQIDAPDLAMERHALFQGQPVEAFLAFANCVMAAINTALADIPRDRVRLHVCWGNYEGPHVFDVPLEDIWPTIAQARAQGLLLSMANPRHAHEYHCFEEFDLPDEGILIAGVIDTTTNYVEHPRTVADRICRIAGAVGDPSRIIAGTD
;
A
#
# COMPACT_ATOMS: atom_id res chain seq x y z
N THR A 1 8.06 -37.05 -7.95
CA THR A 1 8.01 -37.19 -9.40
C THR A 1 6.85 -36.48 -10.09
N THR A 2 6.26 -35.47 -9.46
CA THR A 2 5.09 -34.72 -9.99
C THR A 2 5.36 -33.23 -10.17
N GLU A 3 6.59 -32.74 -9.91
CA GLU A 3 6.94 -31.33 -10.09
C GLU A 3 7.40 -30.94 -11.50
N GLU A 4 7.79 -31.90 -12.33
CA GLU A 4 8.39 -31.62 -13.65
C GLU A 4 7.39 -31.23 -14.75
N HIS A 5 6.10 -31.21 -14.51
CA HIS A 5 5.06 -30.97 -15.54
C HIS A 5 4.18 -29.75 -15.32
N ARG A 6 4.56 -28.83 -14.42
CA ARG A 6 3.89 -27.53 -14.33
C ARG A 6 4.37 -26.63 -15.46
N VAL A 7 3.57 -26.50 -16.50
CA VAL A 7 3.76 -25.45 -17.50
C VAL A 7 3.50 -24.11 -16.79
N SER A 8 4.56 -23.37 -16.46
CA SER A 8 4.43 -21.99 -16.02
C SER A 8 3.98 -21.15 -17.22
N LEU A 9 2.76 -20.66 -17.18
CA LEU A 9 2.22 -19.78 -18.22
C LEU A 9 2.88 -18.40 -18.25
N MET A 10 3.58 -18.02 -17.17
CA MET A 10 4.39 -16.80 -17.08
C MET A 10 5.67 -17.07 -16.32
N LYS A 11 6.80 -16.67 -16.92
CA LYS A 11 8.06 -16.52 -16.17
C LYS A 11 8.05 -15.11 -15.59
N ALA A 12 8.31 -14.98 -14.28
CA ALA A 12 8.50 -13.68 -13.67
C ALA A 12 9.59 -12.89 -14.42
N PRO A 13 9.39 -11.59 -14.68
CA PRO A 13 10.43 -10.76 -15.26
C PRO A 13 11.61 -10.66 -14.28
N LYS A 14 12.79 -10.28 -14.79
CA LYS A 14 14.02 -10.16 -14.00
C LYS A 14 14.72 -8.86 -14.30
N ALA A 15 15.23 -8.22 -13.25
CA ALA A 15 16.17 -7.12 -13.40
C ALA A 15 17.57 -7.70 -13.72
N VAL A 16 18.03 -7.49 -14.95
CA VAL A 16 19.34 -7.97 -15.45
C VAL A 16 20.31 -6.82 -15.72
N GLY A 17 19.99 -5.61 -15.33
CA GLY A 17 20.76 -4.38 -15.48
C GLY A 17 20.19 -3.30 -14.58
N ASP A 18 20.79 -2.10 -14.62
CA ASP A 18 20.35 -0.96 -13.83
C ASP A 18 18.89 -0.58 -14.12
N VAL A 19 18.12 -0.40 -13.05
CA VAL A 19 16.74 0.07 -13.12
C VAL A 19 16.73 1.59 -13.22
N SER A 20 15.95 2.12 -14.15
CA SER A 20 15.73 3.56 -14.30
C SER A 20 14.33 3.83 -14.82
N TYR A 21 13.77 5.00 -14.48
CA TYR A 21 12.52 5.44 -15.10
C TYR A 21 12.81 5.89 -16.53
N ARG A 22 12.16 5.28 -17.50
CA ARG A 22 12.52 5.44 -18.91
C ARG A 22 12.16 6.83 -19.44
N ASP A 23 10.92 7.23 -19.24
CA ASP A 23 10.36 8.55 -19.61
C ASP A 23 9.02 8.75 -18.93
N THR A 24 8.53 9.99 -18.86
CA THR A 24 7.26 10.33 -18.21
C THR A 24 6.06 10.29 -19.15
N ALA A 25 6.23 9.97 -20.43
CA ALA A 25 5.15 10.09 -21.40
C ALA A 25 3.88 9.30 -21.05
N ALA A 26 4.05 8.11 -20.44
CA ALA A 26 2.92 7.28 -20.02
C ALA A 26 2.17 7.93 -18.84
N ILE A 27 2.87 8.28 -17.78
CA ILE A 27 2.25 8.89 -16.58
C ILE A 27 1.66 10.26 -16.90
N ASP A 28 2.30 11.08 -17.73
CA ASP A 28 1.78 12.37 -18.16
C ASP A 28 0.45 12.22 -18.90
N GLN A 29 0.33 11.18 -19.75
CA GLN A 29 -0.90 10.88 -20.49
C GLN A 29 -2.01 10.41 -19.54
N GLU A 30 -1.70 9.58 -18.55
CA GLU A 30 -2.67 9.10 -17.55
C GLU A 30 -3.16 10.24 -16.66
N ILE A 31 -2.25 11.10 -16.20
CA ILE A 31 -2.56 12.33 -15.46
C ILE A 31 -3.51 13.23 -16.29
N ALA A 32 -3.19 13.45 -17.56
CA ALA A 32 -4.01 14.28 -18.44
C ALA A 32 -5.41 13.69 -18.62
N ARG A 33 -5.53 12.37 -18.79
CA ARG A 33 -6.82 11.68 -18.89
C ARG A 33 -7.66 11.81 -17.62
N LEU A 34 -7.02 11.62 -16.45
CA LEU A 34 -7.71 11.80 -15.16
C LEU A 34 -8.18 13.24 -15.02
N LYS A 35 -7.31 14.22 -15.20
CA LYS A 35 -7.63 15.65 -15.04
C LYS A 35 -8.75 16.11 -16.01
N ALA A 36 -8.84 15.55 -17.18
CA ALA A 36 -9.93 15.85 -18.13
C ALA A 36 -11.32 15.44 -17.62
N GLN A 37 -11.40 14.49 -16.66
CA GLN A 37 -12.67 14.02 -16.09
C GLN A 37 -13.07 14.77 -14.79
N LEU A 38 -12.14 15.51 -14.17
CA LEU A 38 -12.38 16.14 -12.86
C LEU A 38 -13.33 17.34 -12.90
N PRO A 39 -13.32 18.23 -13.92
CA PRO A 39 -14.10 19.48 -13.91
C PRO A 39 -15.63 19.27 -13.78
N GLU A 40 -16.13 18.12 -14.21
CA GLU A 40 -17.55 17.78 -14.15
C GLU A 40 -17.98 17.18 -12.79
N ARG A 41 -17.04 16.98 -11.88
CA ARG A 41 -17.27 16.29 -10.62
C ARG A 41 -17.15 17.24 -9.42
N LYS A 42 -18.04 17.10 -8.47
CA LYS A 42 -17.95 17.77 -7.15
C LYS A 42 -17.05 16.92 -6.25
N LEU A 43 -15.75 17.03 -6.44
CA LEU A 43 -14.74 16.32 -5.66
C LEU A 43 -14.04 17.31 -4.73
N VAL A 44 -13.67 16.85 -3.56
CA VAL A 44 -12.81 17.63 -2.64
C VAL A 44 -11.37 17.58 -3.15
N GLU A 45 -10.88 16.36 -3.43
CA GLU A 45 -9.54 16.10 -3.96
C GLU A 45 -9.58 14.87 -4.87
N ALA A 46 -8.58 14.75 -5.72
CA ALA A 46 -8.36 13.58 -6.56
C ALA A 46 -6.97 13.01 -6.27
N PHE A 47 -6.84 11.71 -6.37
CA PHE A 47 -5.57 11.02 -6.19
C PHE A 47 -5.26 10.11 -7.38
N MET A 48 -3.98 9.78 -7.51
CA MET A 48 -3.49 8.78 -8.45
C MET A 48 -2.62 7.76 -7.71
N THR A 49 -2.77 6.49 -8.05
CA THR A 49 -2.04 5.40 -7.41
C THR A 49 -0.76 5.10 -8.16
N ALA A 50 0.33 4.89 -7.42
CA ALA A 50 1.60 4.38 -7.92
C ALA A 50 2.08 3.21 -7.04
N PRO A 51 2.83 2.23 -7.59
CA PRO A 51 3.29 1.09 -6.82
C PRO A 51 4.37 1.47 -5.80
N SER A 52 4.49 0.69 -4.72
CA SER A 52 5.67 0.72 -3.85
C SER A 52 6.90 0.09 -4.54
N PRO A 53 8.13 0.39 -4.11
CA PRO A 53 9.30 -0.33 -4.59
C PRO A 53 9.30 -1.80 -4.19
N GLY A 54 8.69 -2.15 -3.05
CA GLY A 54 8.63 -3.51 -2.53
C GLY A 54 7.73 -4.42 -3.35
N ILE A 55 6.58 -3.96 -3.81
CA ILE A 55 5.71 -4.79 -4.66
C ILE A 55 6.37 -5.09 -6.03
N ILE A 56 7.15 -4.15 -6.56
CA ILE A 56 7.90 -4.40 -7.78
C ILE A 56 9.02 -5.41 -7.51
N ALA A 57 9.75 -5.27 -6.40
CA ALA A 57 10.79 -6.22 -6.02
C ALA A 57 10.25 -7.64 -5.78
N ALA A 58 9.03 -7.77 -5.25
CA ALA A 58 8.34 -9.04 -5.10
C ALA A 58 7.92 -9.67 -6.45
N ALA A 59 7.46 -8.84 -7.40
CA ALA A 59 6.98 -9.29 -8.70
C ALA A 59 8.10 -9.52 -9.72
N MET A 60 9.23 -8.83 -9.61
CA MET A 60 10.35 -8.87 -10.53
C MET A 60 11.63 -9.29 -9.81
N GLN A 61 12.17 -10.45 -10.17
CA GLN A 61 13.36 -11.01 -9.51
C GLN A 61 14.61 -10.17 -9.75
N ASN A 62 15.48 -10.11 -8.74
CA ASN A 62 16.78 -9.45 -8.83
C ASN A 62 17.85 -10.44 -9.33
N ASP A 63 18.37 -10.21 -10.54
CA ASP A 63 19.53 -10.93 -11.10
C ASP A 63 20.72 -9.97 -11.38
N HIS A 64 20.68 -8.74 -10.86
CA HIS A 64 21.71 -7.71 -11.16
C HIS A 64 22.32 -7.07 -9.90
N TYR A 65 21.51 -6.66 -8.95
CA TYR A 65 21.98 -5.96 -7.75
C TYR A 65 22.56 -6.93 -6.71
N PRO A 66 23.54 -6.50 -5.91
CA PRO A 66 24.26 -7.40 -4.98
C PRO A 66 23.39 -7.94 -3.85
N ASN A 67 22.34 -7.24 -3.48
CA ASN A 67 21.38 -7.61 -2.42
C ASN A 67 20.01 -6.98 -2.68
N ILE A 68 19.03 -7.37 -1.87
CA ILE A 68 17.64 -6.91 -2.01
C ILE A 68 17.50 -5.41 -1.66
N GLU A 69 18.26 -4.93 -0.70
CA GLU A 69 18.27 -3.55 -0.25
C GLU A 69 18.67 -2.59 -1.39
N SER A 70 19.80 -2.88 -2.03
CA SER A 70 20.28 -2.09 -3.19
C SER A 70 19.30 -2.11 -4.35
N TYR A 71 18.57 -3.22 -4.52
CA TYR A 71 17.57 -3.33 -5.56
C TYR A 71 16.33 -2.49 -5.23
N ILE A 72 15.83 -2.56 -4.00
CA ILE A 72 14.70 -1.75 -3.53
C ILE A 72 15.03 -0.26 -3.61
N ASP A 73 16.24 0.16 -3.24
CA ASP A 73 16.70 1.55 -3.35
C ASP A 73 16.73 2.05 -4.79
N ALA A 74 17.20 1.20 -5.73
CA ALA A 74 17.18 1.53 -7.15
C ALA A 74 15.76 1.69 -7.70
N LEU A 75 14.84 0.79 -7.29
CA LEU A 75 13.43 0.89 -7.63
C LEU A 75 12.79 2.15 -7.05
N ALA A 76 13.04 2.48 -5.79
CA ALA A 76 12.55 3.69 -5.14
C ALA A 76 13.04 4.96 -5.86
N THR A 77 14.32 5.00 -6.24
CA THR A 77 14.90 6.09 -7.04
C THR A 77 14.21 6.24 -8.40
N ALA A 78 13.93 5.14 -9.07
CA ALA A 78 13.21 5.17 -10.34
C ALA A 78 11.77 5.65 -10.15
N LEU A 79 11.04 5.13 -9.16
CA LEU A 79 9.66 5.49 -8.88
C LEU A 79 9.47 6.93 -8.40
N SER A 80 10.48 7.54 -7.77
CA SER A 80 10.40 8.94 -7.34
C SER A 80 10.05 9.89 -8.49
N VAL A 81 10.45 9.57 -9.71
CA VAL A 81 10.09 10.36 -10.92
C VAL A 81 8.59 10.36 -11.14
N GLU A 82 7.94 9.22 -11.01
CA GLU A 82 6.48 9.08 -11.14
C GLU A 82 5.75 9.75 -9.96
N TYR A 83 6.24 9.57 -8.74
CA TYR A 83 5.67 10.19 -7.55
C TYR A 83 5.63 11.72 -7.65
N HIS A 84 6.73 12.33 -8.11
CA HIS A 84 6.79 13.77 -8.34
C HIS A 84 5.87 14.20 -9.47
N ALA A 85 5.81 13.46 -10.59
CA ALA A 85 4.92 13.81 -11.70
C ALA A 85 3.44 13.88 -11.26
N ILE A 86 3.00 12.95 -10.40
CA ILE A 86 1.63 12.93 -9.84
C ILE A 86 1.38 14.16 -8.97
N VAL A 87 2.28 14.43 -8.02
CA VAL A 87 2.13 15.53 -7.05
C VAL A 87 2.26 16.90 -7.74
N ASP A 88 3.20 17.08 -8.64
CA ASP A 88 3.42 18.31 -9.41
C ASP A 88 2.21 18.63 -10.31
N ALA A 89 1.49 17.61 -10.73
CA ALA A 89 0.22 17.77 -11.44
C ALA A 89 -0.95 18.25 -10.55
N GLY A 90 -0.73 18.39 -9.23
CA GLY A 90 -1.74 18.83 -8.26
C GLY A 90 -2.64 17.72 -7.74
N LEU A 91 -2.31 16.46 -7.99
CA LEU A 91 -3.04 15.29 -7.46
C LEU A 91 -2.41 14.85 -6.12
N LEU A 92 -3.19 14.11 -5.32
CA LEU A 92 -2.61 13.32 -4.22
C LEU A 92 -1.93 12.07 -4.81
N LEU A 93 -0.80 11.72 -4.28
CA LEU A 93 -0.14 10.43 -4.53
C LEU A 93 -0.67 9.39 -3.55
N GLN A 94 -1.18 8.27 -4.04
CA GLN A 94 -1.43 7.09 -3.22
C GLN A 94 -0.43 6.00 -3.57
N ILE A 95 0.47 5.66 -2.65
CA ILE A 95 1.41 4.54 -2.81
C ILE A 95 0.66 3.26 -2.45
N ASP A 96 0.58 2.34 -3.39
CA ASP A 96 0.03 1.00 -3.19
C ASP A 96 1.15 0.06 -2.74
N ALA A 97 1.09 -0.32 -1.46
CA ALA A 97 2.14 -1.08 -0.79
C ALA A 97 1.60 -2.33 -0.07
N PRO A 98 0.95 -3.26 -0.78
CA PRO A 98 0.50 -4.52 -0.19
C PRO A 98 1.69 -5.36 0.31
N ASP A 99 2.86 -5.17 -0.23
CA ASP A 99 4.11 -5.82 0.17
C ASP A 99 4.47 -5.59 1.66
N LEU A 100 3.98 -4.52 2.27
CA LEU A 100 4.18 -4.26 3.71
C LEU A 100 3.35 -5.18 4.63
N ALA A 101 2.40 -5.95 4.07
CA ALA A 101 1.60 -6.92 4.81
C ALA A 101 1.48 -8.26 4.07
N MET A 102 1.09 -8.26 2.79
CA MET A 102 0.80 -9.44 1.98
C MET A 102 2.01 -10.38 1.85
N GLU A 103 3.23 -9.85 1.75
CA GLU A 103 4.41 -10.67 1.52
C GLU A 103 4.73 -11.60 2.70
N ARG A 104 4.22 -11.33 3.90
CA ARG A 104 4.28 -12.28 5.01
C ARG A 104 3.63 -13.61 4.64
N HIS A 105 2.52 -13.56 3.95
CA HIS A 105 1.80 -14.73 3.45
C HIS A 105 2.42 -15.30 2.17
N ALA A 106 2.90 -14.44 1.26
CA ALA A 106 3.39 -14.85 -0.05
C ALA A 106 4.87 -15.34 -0.03
N LEU A 107 5.81 -14.44 0.20
CA LEU A 107 7.25 -14.75 0.10
C LEU A 107 7.85 -15.24 1.42
N PHE A 108 7.31 -14.82 2.57
CA PHE A 108 7.89 -15.10 3.88
C PHE A 108 7.10 -16.13 4.70
N GLN A 109 6.19 -16.90 4.08
CA GLN A 109 5.31 -17.86 4.77
C GLN A 109 6.06 -18.88 5.63
N GLY A 110 7.20 -19.37 5.15
CA GLY A 110 8.02 -20.37 5.84
C GLY A 110 9.16 -19.80 6.66
N GLN A 111 9.25 -18.48 6.83
CA GLN A 111 10.35 -17.79 7.51
C GLN A 111 9.90 -17.23 8.86
N PRO A 112 10.84 -16.92 9.79
CA PRO A 112 10.52 -16.15 10.99
C PRO A 112 9.89 -14.80 10.64
N VAL A 113 9.00 -14.30 11.50
CA VAL A 113 8.33 -13.01 11.27
C VAL A 113 9.32 -11.85 11.21
N GLU A 114 10.42 -11.95 11.93
CA GLU A 114 11.51 -10.96 11.97
C GLU A 114 12.16 -10.76 10.58
N ALA A 115 12.22 -11.81 9.77
CA ALA A 115 12.74 -11.70 8.40
C ALA A 115 11.80 -10.88 7.51
N PHE A 116 10.50 -11.07 7.67
CA PHE A 116 9.49 -10.25 6.99
C PHE A 116 9.52 -8.80 7.47
N LEU A 117 9.59 -8.57 8.78
CA LEU A 117 9.65 -7.22 9.35
C LEU A 117 10.92 -6.46 8.91
N ALA A 118 12.04 -7.15 8.78
CA ALA A 118 13.27 -6.56 8.23
C ALA A 118 13.08 -6.12 6.77
N PHE A 119 12.43 -6.93 5.94
CA PHE A 119 12.06 -6.57 4.58
C PHE A 119 11.10 -5.37 4.55
N ALA A 120 10.03 -5.40 5.34
CA ALA A 120 9.06 -4.30 5.41
C ALA A 120 9.71 -2.98 5.85
N ASN A 121 10.62 -3.02 6.83
CA ASN A 121 11.39 -1.84 7.25
C ASN A 121 12.32 -1.32 6.15
N CYS A 122 12.96 -2.19 5.39
CA CYS A 122 13.77 -1.81 4.23
C CYS A 122 12.92 -1.11 3.17
N VAL A 123 11.77 -1.66 2.82
CA VAL A 123 10.83 -1.05 1.88
C VAL A 123 10.34 0.31 2.37
N MET A 124 9.95 0.42 3.65
CA MET A 124 9.48 1.68 4.23
C MET A 124 10.56 2.77 4.20
N ALA A 125 11.81 2.41 4.49
CA ALA A 125 12.93 3.36 4.40
C ALA A 125 13.12 3.85 2.95
N ALA A 126 13.02 2.97 1.97
CA ALA A 126 13.14 3.31 0.55
C ALA A 126 11.96 4.19 0.07
N ILE A 127 10.71 3.88 0.48
CA ILE A 127 9.54 4.74 0.24
C ILE A 127 9.79 6.13 0.81
N ASN A 128 10.22 6.23 2.07
CA ASN A 128 10.48 7.52 2.72
C ASN A 128 11.60 8.31 2.03
N THR A 129 12.59 7.63 1.47
CA THR A 129 13.66 8.27 0.67
C THR A 129 13.08 8.82 -0.64
N ALA A 130 12.26 8.06 -1.34
CA ALA A 130 11.60 8.52 -2.58
C ALA A 130 10.62 9.69 -2.36
N LEU A 131 10.13 9.85 -1.12
CA LEU A 131 9.21 10.91 -0.71
C LEU A 131 9.91 12.12 -0.04
N ALA A 132 11.24 12.17 0.00
CA ALA A 132 11.97 13.14 0.82
C ALA A 132 11.55 14.60 0.59
N ASP A 133 11.31 14.98 -0.66
CA ASP A 133 10.95 16.32 -1.10
C ASP A 133 9.44 16.52 -1.35
N ILE A 134 8.62 15.50 -1.09
CA ILE A 134 7.16 15.55 -1.25
C ILE A 134 6.51 15.88 0.09
N PRO A 135 5.62 16.90 0.16
CA PRO A 135 4.86 17.21 1.38
C PRO A 135 4.00 16.03 1.82
N ARG A 136 3.99 15.73 3.13
CA ARG A 136 3.25 14.58 3.70
C ARG A 136 1.74 14.63 3.43
N ASP A 137 1.15 15.82 3.43
CA ASP A 137 -0.26 16.07 3.16
C ASP A 137 -0.67 15.79 1.69
N ARG A 138 0.32 15.58 0.81
CA ARG A 138 0.09 15.17 -0.57
C ARG A 138 0.18 13.65 -0.77
N VAL A 139 0.48 12.88 0.28
CA VAL A 139 0.76 11.44 0.19
C VAL A 139 -0.21 10.63 1.03
N ARG A 140 -0.68 9.54 0.45
CA ARG A 140 -1.44 8.46 1.08
C ARG A 140 -0.67 7.16 0.90
N LEU A 141 -0.60 6.33 1.93
CA LEU A 141 -0.03 4.99 1.87
C LEU A 141 -1.18 3.97 2.02
N HIS A 142 -1.34 3.11 1.04
CA HIS A 142 -2.27 1.98 1.11
C HIS A 142 -1.51 0.71 1.49
N VAL A 143 -1.96 0.05 2.57
CA VAL A 143 -1.45 -1.25 3.02
C VAL A 143 -2.62 -2.22 3.15
N CYS A 144 -2.49 -3.37 2.52
CA CYS A 144 -3.47 -4.45 2.60
C CYS A 144 -2.79 -5.81 2.57
N TRP A 145 -3.55 -6.85 2.90
CA TRP A 145 -3.08 -8.23 2.90
C TRP A 145 -3.34 -8.97 1.57
N GLY A 146 -3.62 -8.23 0.51
CA GLY A 146 -3.99 -8.77 -0.79
C GLY A 146 -5.49 -9.04 -0.91
N ASN A 147 -5.97 -8.98 -2.14
CA ASN A 147 -7.41 -9.07 -2.47
C ASN A 147 -7.72 -10.38 -3.23
N TYR A 148 -7.23 -11.51 -2.75
CA TYR A 148 -7.53 -12.81 -3.33
C TYR A 148 -8.42 -13.64 -2.40
N GLU A 149 -9.31 -14.44 -2.97
CA GLU A 149 -10.18 -15.35 -2.23
C GLU A 149 -9.46 -16.66 -1.89
N GLY A 150 -8.75 -16.68 -0.80
CA GLY A 150 -8.02 -17.85 -0.32
C GLY A 150 -7.88 -17.85 1.20
N PRO A 151 -7.37 -18.94 1.78
CA PRO A 151 -7.14 -18.99 3.22
C PRO A 151 -5.94 -18.11 3.59
N HIS A 152 -6.19 -16.98 4.20
CA HIS A 152 -5.20 -16.03 4.69
C HIS A 152 -4.66 -16.41 6.08
N VAL A 153 -4.21 -17.64 6.27
CA VAL A 153 -3.84 -18.16 7.61
C VAL A 153 -2.46 -17.73 8.11
N PHE A 154 -1.68 -17.06 7.26
CA PHE A 154 -0.33 -16.59 7.57
C PHE A 154 -0.21 -15.06 7.54
N ASP A 155 -1.32 -14.36 7.43
CA ASP A 155 -1.31 -12.90 7.48
C ASP A 155 -0.70 -12.41 8.78
N VAL A 156 0.08 -11.34 8.68
CA VAL A 156 0.65 -10.67 9.84
C VAL A 156 -0.42 -9.79 10.49
N PRO A 157 -0.55 -9.77 11.84
CA PRO A 157 -1.42 -8.81 12.52
C PRO A 157 -0.98 -7.36 12.26
N LEU A 158 -1.93 -6.43 12.24
CA LEU A 158 -1.61 -5.01 12.07
C LEU A 158 -0.67 -4.50 13.17
N GLU A 159 -0.87 -4.91 14.40
CA GLU A 159 -0.04 -4.54 15.56
C GLU A 159 1.44 -4.84 15.35
N ASP A 160 1.78 -5.94 14.68
CA ASP A 160 3.17 -6.32 14.41
C ASP A 160 3.84 -5.43 13.36
N ILE A 161 3.08 -4.94 12.36
CA ILE A 161 3.59 -4.09 11.26
C ILE A 161 3.35 -2.59 11.51
N TRP A 162 2.51 -2.24 12.48
CA TRP A 162 2.20 -0.85 12.78
C TRP A 162 3.44 0.00 13.08
N PRO A 163 4.43 -0.46 13.86
CA PRO A 163 5.65 0.31 14.09
C PRO A 163 6.42 0.66 12.81
N THR A 164 6.29 -0.15 11.75
CA THR A 164 6.86 0.14 10.42
C THR A 164 5.98 1.13 9.65
N ILE A 165 4.66 0.88 9.59
CA ILE A 165 3.70 1.72 8.86
C ILE A 165 3.66 3.14 9.42
N ALA A 166 3.73 3.29 10.74
CA ALA A 166 3.70 4.59 11.43
C ALA A 166 4.90 5.50 11.08
N GLN A 167 5.98 4.95 10.50
CA GLN A 167 7.14 5.72 10.04
C GLN A 167 6.93 6.37 8.66
N ALA A 168 5.82 6.08 7.98
CA ALA A 168 5.57 6.56 6.64
C ALA A 168 5.55 8.09 6.57
N ARG A 169 6.23 8.65 5.58
CA ARG A 169 6.12 10.07 5.20
C ARG A 169 4.83 10.35 4.41
N ALA A 170 3.73 9.83 4.91
CA ALA A 170 2.39 10.02 4.37
C ALA A 170 1.49 10.57 5.48
N GLN A 171 0.56 11.46 5.14
CA GLN A 171 -0.47 11.90 6.08
C GLN A 171 -1.62 10.90 6.10
N GLY A 172 -2.05 10.39 4.93
CA GLY A 172 -3.13 9.42 4.84
C GLY A 172 -2.61 7.97 4.92
N LEU A 173 -3.16 7.18 5.83
CA LEU A 173 -2.88 5.74 5.94
C LEU A 173 -4.17 4.99 5.62
N LEU A 174 -4.20 4.30 4.48
CA LEU A 174 -5.37 3.52 4.05
C LEU A 174 -5.15 2.06 4.40
N LEU A 175 -6.06 1.52 5.22
CA LEU A 175 -5.98 0.15 5.76
C LEU A 175 -7.31 -0.59 5.57
N SER A 176 -7.21 -1.87 5.22
CA SER A 176 -8.37 -2.77 5.11
C SER A 176 -8.95 -3.08 6.49
N MET A 177 -10.25 -2.78 6.72
CA MET A 177 -10.92 -2.95 8.02
C MET A 177 -12.38 -3.41 7.89
N ALA A 178 -12.78 -3.95 6.75
CA ALA A 178 -14.14 -4.40 6.51
C ALA A 178 -14.26 -5.91 6.28
N ASN A 179 -13.28 -6.53 5.63
CA ASN A 179 -13.34 -7.95 5.35
C ASN A 179 -13.26 -8.78 6.66
N PRO A 180 -13.85 -9.98 6.71
CA PRO A 180 -13.94 -10.78 7.94
C PRO A 180 -12.59 -11.15 8.56
N ARG A 181 -11.49 -11.10 7.80
CA ARG A 181 -10.14 -11.42 8.27
C ARG A 181 -9.53 -10.26 9.06
N HIS A 182 -9.79 -9.03 8.62
CA HIS A 182 -9.12 -7.84 9.12
C HIS A 182 -10.08 -6.82 9.78
N ALA A 183 -11.38 -7.15 9.87
CA ALA A 183 -12.37 -6.29 10.50
C ALA A 183 -12.13 -6.02 12.00
N HIS A 184 -11.26 -6.79 12.64
CA HIS A 184 -10.86 -6.62 14.05
C HIS A 184 -9.61 -5.75 14.23
N GLU A 185 -8.88 -5.45 13.18
CA GLU A 185 -7.58 -4.75 13.25
C GLU A 185 -7.69 -3.32 13.78
N TYR A 186 -8.90 -2.73 13.83
CA TYR A 186 -9.11 -1.43 14.47
C TYR A 186 -8.71 -1.42 15.96
N HIS A 187 -8.67 -2.59 16.63
CA HIS A 187 -8.18 -2.70 18.01
C HIS A 187 -6.72 -2.28 18.16
N CYS A 188 -5.92 -2.31 17.09
CA CYS A 188 -4.57 -1.77 17.09
C CYS A 188 -4.55 -0.31 17.57
N PHE A 189 -5.57 0.48 17.24
CA PHE A 189 -5.66 1.90 17.62
C PHE A 189 -6.19 2.15 19.04
N GLU A 190 -6.54 1.11 19.78
CA GLU A 190 -6.78 1.20 21.22
C GLU A 190 -5.46 1.22 22.01
N GLU A 191 -4.37 0.72 21.41
CA GLU A 191 -3.04 0.61 22.02
C GLU A 191 -2.00 1.54 21.38
N PHE A 192 -2.16 1.87 20.10
CA PHE A 192 -1.22 2.67 19.32
C PHE A 192 -1.87 3.94 18.78
N ASP A 193 -1.18 5.05 18.92
CA ASP A 193 -1.62 6.32 18.33
C ASP A 193 -1.33 6.39 16.82
N LEU A 194 -2.16 7.14 16.09
CA LEU A 194 -1.80 7.59 14.75
C LEU A 194 -0.62 8.57 14.83
N PRO A 195 0.27 8.61 13.83
CA PRO A 195 1.32 9.63 13.73
C PRO A 195 0.73 11.05 13.82
N ASP A 196 1.54 12.02 14.27
CA ASP A 196 1.13 13.42 14.33
C ASP A 196 0.55 13.88 12.99
N GLU A 197 -0.63 14.54 13.02
CA GLU A 197 -1.40 14.96 11.85
C GLU A 197 -1.84 13.82 10.91
N GLY A 198 -1.58 12.57 11.27
CA GLY A 198 -1.96 11.39 10.48
C GLY A 198 -3.47 11.23 10.40
N ILE A 199 -3.95 10.79 9.25
CA ILE A 199 -5.36 10.51 8.95
C ILE A 199 -5.48 9.04 8.61
N LEU A 200 -6.36 8.32 9.30
CA LEU A 200 -6.71 6.95 8.94
C LEU A 200 -7.81 6.96 7.89
N ILE A 201 -7.50 6.43 6.72
CA ILE A 201 -8.48 6.15 5.68
C ILE A 201 -8.92 4.70 5.88
N ALA A 202 -9.99 4.51 6.63
CA ALA A 202 -10.45 3.18 6.99
C ALA A 202 -11.26 2.55 5.87
N GLY A 203 -10.85 1.37 5.40
CA GLY A 203 -11.62 0.54 4.48
C GLY A 203 -12.83 -0.04 5.23
N VAL A 204 -14.01 0.55 5.05
CA VAL A 204 -15.23 0.19 5.78
C VAL A 204 -16.26 -0.54 4.94
N ILE A 205 -15.98 -0.71 3.65
CA ILE A 205 -16.79 -1.47 2.70
C ILE A 205 -15.92 -2.62 2.17
N ASP A 206 -16.38 -3.86 2.39
CA ASP A 206 -15.69 -5.06 1.89
C ASP A 206 -15.86 -5.17 0.37
N THR A 207 -14.73 -5.16 -0.36
CA THR A 207 -14.70 -5.27 -1.82
C THR A 207 -14.52 -6.71 -2.32
N THR A 208 -14.31 -7.68 -1.43
CA THR A 208 -14.09 -9.09 -1.78
C THR A 208 -15.38 -9.91 -1.84
N THR A 209 -16.52 -9.33 -1.48
CA THR A 209 -17.83 -10.00 -1.43
C THR A 209 -18.77 -9.52 -2.52
N ASN A 210 -19.73 -10.38 -2.89
CA ASN A 210 -20.83 -10.05 -3.79
C ASN A 210 -22.03 -9.38 -3.09
N TYR A 211 -21.96 -9.16 -1.80
CA TYR A 211 -23.05 -8.55 -1.03
C TYR A 211 -23.02 -7.03 -1.15
N VAL A 212 -24.18 -6.43 -1.31
CA VAL A 212 -24.37 -4.99 -1.05
C VAL A 212 -24.59 -4.83 0.45
N GLU A 213 -23.60 -4.36 1.15
CA GLU A 213 -23.64 -4.22 2.60
C GLU A 213 -24.69 -3.20 3.04
N HIS A 214 -25.37 -3.50 4.14
CA HIS A 214 -26.36 -2.59 4.69
C HIS A 214 -25.66 -1.32 5.24
N PRO A 215 -26.18 -0.10 4.98
CA PRO A 215 -25.54 1.15 5.43
C PRO A 215 -25.26 1.22 6.94
N ARG A 216 -26.08 0.57 7.77
CA ARG A 216 -25.82 0.49 9.22
C ARG A 216 -24.57 -0.29 9.56
N THR A 217 -24.29 -1.39 8.86
CA THR A 217 -23.06 -2.17 9.06
C THR A 217 -21.83 -1.30 8.79
N VAL A 218 -21.88 -0.52 7.72
CA VAL A 218 -20.80 0.43 7.38
C VAL A 218 -20.68 1.52 8.46
N ALA A 219 -21.81 2.10 8.88
CA ALA A 219 -21.82 3.11 9.95
C ALA A 219 -21.27 2.57 11.28
N ASP A 220 -21.63 1.32 11.66
CA ASP A 220 -21.14 0.69 12.89
C ASP A 220 -19.62 0.46 12.84
N ARG A 221 -19.05 0.13 11.67
CA ARG A 221 -17.59 0.04 11.47
C ARG A 221 -16.93 1.40 11.67
N ILE A 222 -17.44 2.45 11.02
CA ILE A 222 -16.92 3.82 11.16
C ILE A 222 -16.92 4.23 12.64
N CYS A 223 -18.02 4.02 13.35
CA CYS A 223 -18.14 4.39 14.77
C CYS A 223 -17.15 3.63 15.66
N ARG A 224 -16.94 2.34 15.41
CA ARG A 224 -15.96 1.54 16.18
C ARG A 224 -14.54 2.02 15.94
N ILE A 225 -14.16 2.21 14.68
CA ILE A 225 -12.82 2.71 14.31
C ILE A 225 -12.58 4.11 14.90
N ALA A 226 -13.56 5.01 14.76
CA ALA A 226 -13.48 6.36 15.34
C ALA A 226 -13.36 6.33 16.86
N GLY A 227 -14.03 5.38 17.52
CA GLY A 227 -13.92 5.17 18.96
C GLY A 227 -12.54 4.68 19.38
N ALA A 228 -11.93 3.77 18.63
CA ALA A 228 -10.59 3.26 18.90
C ALA A 228 -9.51 4.35 18.69
N VAL A 229 -9.61 5.12 17.61
CA VAL A 229 -8.67 6.23 17.32
C VAL A 229 -8.86 7.41 18.30
N GLY A 230 -10.06 7.56 18.89
CA GLY A 230 -10.36 8.63 19.85
C GLY A 230 -10.63 10.02 19.27
N ASP A 231 -10.37 10.23 17.97
CA ASP A 231 -10.61 11.49 17.26
C ASP A 231 -11.27 11.24 15.90
N PRO A 232 -12.60 11.42 15.79
CA PRO A 232 -13.34 11.22 14.54
C PRO A 232 -12.89 12.12 13.39
N SER A 233 -12.28 13.28 13.68
CA SER A 233 -11.79 14.21 12.65
C SER A 233 -10.58 13.66 11.87
N ARG A 234 -9.94 12.63 12.42
CA ARG A 234 -8.80 11.94 11.82
C ARG A 234 -9.19 10.69 11.02
N ILE A 235 -10.49 10.50 10.75
CA ILE A 235 -11.01 9.32 10.03
C ILE A 235 -11.63 9.75 8.69
N ILE A 236 -11.23 9.05 7.64
CA ILE A 236 -11.91 9.09 6.34
C ILE A 236 -12.44 7.68 6.06
N ALA A 237 -13.70 7.57 5.70
CA ALA A 237 -14.27 6.29 5.26
C ALA A 237 -13.87 6.01 3.80
N GLY A 238 -13.28 4.84 3.58
CA GLY A 238 -12.86 4.34 2.27
C GLY A 238 -13.47 2.97 1.95
N THR A 239 -13.08 2.41 0.84
CA THR A 239 -13.29 1.00 0.52
C THR A 239 -12.11 0.18 1.01
N ASP A 240 -12.39 -1.09 1.34
CA ASP A 240 -11.37 -2.08 1.72
C ASP A 240 -10.72 -2.65 0.47
#